data_322c17567bee240a03221b046b1e5cde
#
_entry.id   322c17567bee240a03221b046b1e5cde
#
_cell.length_a   1.000
_cell.length_b   1.000
_cell.length_c   1.000
_cell.angle_alpha   90.00
_cell.angle_beta   90.00
_cell.angle_gamma   90.00
#
_symmetry.space_group_name_H-M   'P 1'
#
loop_
_entity.id
_entity.type
_entity.pdbx_description
1 polymer ?
#
loop_
_entity_poly.entity_id
_entity_poly.type
_entity_poly.pdbx_seq_one_letter_code
_entity_poly.pdbx_strand_id
1 'polypeptide(L)'
;MSMNGTGETAEPTIYVIFGRGRREELGTPEEDTELHILLQAPDEDSAVRRALEALAGEGYATAELDRIGVVLEEPDDPTYEAAYEDALAGEVAVIAIRA
;
A
#
# COMPACT_ATOMS: atom_id res chain seq x y z
N MET A 1 -23.15 25.53 -4.45
CA MET A 1 -22.53 25.21 -4.60
C MET A 1 -21.72 24.83 -4.45
N SER A 2 -21.68 24.60 -4.45
CA SER A 2 -20.86 24.16 -4.56
C SER A 2 -20.16 23.59 -4.35
N MET A 3 -20.03 23.34 -4.34
CA MET A 3 -19.30 22.80 -4.36
C MET A 3 -18.76 22.16 -4.48
N ASN A 4 -18.84 21.94 -4.46
CA ASN A 4 -18.30 21.37 -4.72
C ASN A 4 -17.61 20.96 -4.98
N GLY A 5 -17.93 20.96 -5.30
CA GLY A 5 -17.38 20.60 -5.82
C GLY A 5 -16.58 20.34 -5.74
N THR A 6 -16.34 20.42 -5.56
CA THR A 6 -15.47 20.17 -5.48
C THR A 6 -14.93 19.18 -5.40
N GLY A 7 -14.85 19.07 -4.82
CA GLY A 7 -13.95 18.18 -4.73
C GLY A 7 -14.22 17.04 -5.34
N GLU A 8 -15.24 16.99 -5.46
CA GLU A 8 -15.62 16.02 -6.09
C GLU A 8 -14.81 15.73 -7.12
N THR A 9 -14.27 16.50 -7.49
CA THR A 9 -13.50 16.31 -8.61
C THR A 9 -12.18 15.81 -8.31
N ALA A 10 -11.83 15.66 -7.09
CA ALA A 10 -10.52 15.18 -6.75
C ALA A 10 -10.40 13.74 -7.14
N GLU A 11 -9.43 13.42 -7.94
CA GLU A 11 -9.15 12.05 -8.24
C GLU A 11 -8.51 11.40 -7.03
N PRO A 12 -8.75 10.09 -6.85
CA PRO A 12 -8.11 9.42 -5.73
C PRO A 12 -6.61 9.45 -5.88
N THR A 13 -5.94 9.62 -4.77
CA THR A 13 -4.50 9.58 -4.74
C THR A 13 -4.04 8.16 -4.46
N ILE A 14 -3.19 7.66 -5.32
CA ILE A 14 -2.60 6.34 -5.14
C ILE A 14 -1.23 6.53 -4.53
N TYR A 15 -1.00 5.88 -3.41
CA TYR A 15 0.28 5.92 -2.73
C TYR A 15 1.02 4.61 -2.92
N VAL A 16 2.34 4.70 -2.99
CA VAL A 16 3.19 3.53 -2.93
C VAL A 16 4.02 3.65 -1.67
N ILE A 17 4.05 2.59 -0.88
CA ILE A 17 4.78 2.57 0.37
C ILE A 17 5.80 1.44 0.31
N PHE A 18 7.03 1.77 0.66
CA PHE A 18 8.11 0.79 0.68
C PHE A 18 8.47 0.47 2.12
N GLY A 19 8.61 -0.80 2.43
CA GLY A 19 8.94 -1.18 3.77
C GLY A 19 9.35 -2.63 3.85
N ARG A 20 9.30 -3.16 5.05
CA ARG A 20 9.67 -4.54 5.35
C ARG A 20 8.70 -5.10 6.35
N GLY A 21 8.48 -6.39 6.25
CA GLY A 21 7.64 -7.07 7.20
C GLY A 21 8.23 -8.40 7.58
N ARG A 22 7.81 -8.90 8.73
CA ARG A 22 8.26 -10.19 9.21
C ARG A 22 7.05 -10.97 9.70
N ARG A 23 6.92 -12.17 9.21
CA ARG A 23 5.93 -13.09 9.73
C ARG A 23 6.57 -13.94 10.80
N GLU A 24 5.74 -14.42 11.70
CA GLU A 24 6.21 -15.29 12.75
C GLU A 24 5.33 -16.52 12.72
N GLU A 25 5.91 -17.66 12.43
CA GLU A 25 5.15 -18.88 12.35
C GLU A 25 5.69 -19.90 13.34
N LEU A 26 4.81 -20.47 14.11
CA LEU A 26 5.16 -21.50 15.06
C LEU A 26 6.29 -21.08 15.97
N GLY A 27 6.33 -19.79 16.29
CA GLY A 27 7.36 -19.29 17.19
C GLY A 27 8.72 -19.10 16.56
N THR A 28 8.84 -19.33 15.25
CA THR A 28 10.12 -19.16 14.56
C THR A 28 10.06 -17.90 13.74
N PRO A 29 10.86 -16.89 14.05
CA PRO A 29 10.83 -15.65 13.26
C PRO A 29 11.40 -15.91 11.89
N GLU A 30 10.76 -15.33 10.89
CA GLU A 30 11.24 -15.40 9.53
C GLU A 30 12.06 -14.16 9.22
N GLU A 31 12.80 -14.22 8.15
CA GLU A 31 13.57 -13.06 7.74
C GLU A 31 12.64 -11.98 7.24
N ASP A 32 13.12 -10.75 7.30
CA ASP A 32 12.37 -9.61 6.80
C ASP A 32 12.13 -9.78 5.31
N THR A 33 10.92 -9.45 4.90
CA THR A 33 10.53 -9.47 3.50
C THR A 33 10.34 -8.03 3.05
N GLU A 34 10.93 -7.68 1.94
CA GLU A 34 10.71 -6.36 1.37
C GLU A 34 9.29 -6.28 0.85
N LEU A 35 8.61 -5.19 1.17
CA LEU A 35 7.21 -5.03 0.82
C LEU A 35 7.00 -3.73 0.06
N HIS A 36 6.24 -3.81 -1.01
CA HIS A 36 5.78 -2.64 -1.75
C HIS A 36 4.27 -2.66 -1.71
N ILE A 37 3.66 -1.59 -1.24
CA ILE A 37 2.21 -1.55 -1.02
C ILE A 37 1.63 -0.39 -1.82
N LEU A 38 0.63 -0.69 -2.62
CA LEU A 38 -0.10 0.33 -3.36
C LEU A 38 -1.51 0.41 -2.83
N LEU A 39 -1.98 1.62 -2.58
CA LEU A 39 -3.33 1.81 -2.07
C LEU A 39 -3.80 3.22 -2.33
N GLN A 40 -5.10 3.42 -2.24
CA GLN A 40 -5.74 4.70 -2.41
C GLN A 40 -6.07 5.27 -1.04
N ALA A 41 -5.77 6.53 -0.82
CA ALA A 41 -6.08 7.16 0.45
C ALA A 41 -6.16 8.67 0.26
N PRO A 42 -6.85 9.37 1.17
CA PRO A 42 -6.95 10.83 1.05
C PRO A 42 -5.67 11.56 1.46
N ASP A 43 -4.85 10.95 2.31
CA ASP A 43 -3.61 11.56 2.75
C ASP A 43 -2.64 10.48 3.18
N GLU A 44 -1.41 10.92 3.51
CA GLU A 44 -0.35 9.98 3.86
C GLU A 44 -0.64 9.24 5.16
N ASP A 45 -1.18 9.95 6.14
CA ASP A 45 -1.47 9.29 7.42
C ASP A 45 -2.46 8.16 7.24
N SER A 46 -3.50 8.40 6.46
CA SER A 46 -4.48 7.36 6.18
C SER A 46 -3.86 6.21 5.39
N ALA A 47 -2.97 6.55 4.46
CA ALA A 47 -2.31 5.53 3.66
C ALA A 47 -1.47 4.60 4.55
N VAL A 48 -0.71 5.19 5.47
CA VAL A 48 0.12 4.39 6.36
C VAL A 48 -0.75 3.50 7.24
N ARG A 49 -1.81 4.07 7.80
CA ARG A 49 -2.70 3.28 8.66
C ARG A 49 -3.31 2.11 7.91
N ARG A 50 -3.82 2.36 6.70
CA ARG A 50 -4.43 1.31 5.91
C ARG A 50 -3.42 0.24 5.53
N ALA A 51 -2.19 0.65 5.23
CA ALA A 51 -1.15 -0.30 4.89
C ALA A 51 -0.83 -1.21 6.07
N LEU A 52 -0.70 -0.62 7.26
CA LEU A 52 -0.40 -1.42 8.45
C LEU A 52 -1.52 -2.38 8.78
N GLU A 53 -2.78 -1.94 8.61
CA GLU A 53 -3.91 -2.81 8.85
C GLU A 53 -3.91 -3.98 7.88
N ALA A 54 -3.60 -3.72 6.62
CA ALA A 54 -3.60 -4.78 5.62
C ALA A 54 -2.48 -5.79 5.91
N LEU A 55 -1.31 -5.30 6.32
CA LEU A 55 -0.21 -6.18 6.63
C LEU A 55 -0.53 -7.06 7.82
N ALA A 56 -1.15 -6.48 8.84
CA ALA A 56 -1.56 -7.26 10.00
C ALA A 56 -2.56 -8.35 9.58
N GLY A 57 -3.48 -8.00 8.69
CA GLY A 57 -4.44 -8.96 8.19
C GLY A 57 -3.82 -10.08 7.38
N GLU A 58 -2.64 -9.84 6.81
CA GLU A 58 -1.94 -10.86 6.04
C GLU A 58 -0.95 -11.65 6.88
N GLY A 59 -0.92 -11.42 8.17
CA GLY A 59 -0.12 -12.24 9.06
C GLY A 59 1.26 -11.71 9.38
N TYR A 60 1.55 -10.46 9.03
CA TYR A 60 2.85 -9.90 9.39
C TYR A 60 2.82 -9.48 10.85
N ALA A 61 3.71 -10.08 11.63
CA ALA A 61 3.80 -9.78 13.06
C ALA A 61 4.44 -8.42 13.30
N THR A 62 5.40 -8.05 12.46
CA THR A 62 6.02 -6.75 12.54
C THR A 62 6.15 -6.18 11.14
N ALA A 63 6.12 -4.87 11.06
CA ALA A 63 6.30 -4.19 9.78
C ALA A 63 6.90 -2.83 10.02
N GLU A 64 7.82 -2.45 9.15
CA GLU A 64 8.42 -1.13 9.16
C GLU A 64 8.19 -0.51 7.80
N LEU A 65 7.64 0.69 7.79
CA LEU A 65 7.41 1.41 6.54
C LEU A 65 8.47 2.50 6.44
N ASP A 66 9.28 2.41 5.39
CA ASP A 66 10.46 3.25 5.28
C ASP A 66 10.23 4.50 4.44
N ARG A 67 9.36 4.39 3.43
CA ARG A 67 9.20 5.48 2.49
C ARG A 67 7.82 5.44 1.89
N ILE A 68 7.28 6.62 1.57
CA ILE A 68 5.98 6.72 0.92
C ILE A 68 6.09 7.73 -0.22
N GLY A 69 5.40 7.45 -1.31
CA GLY A 69 5.35 8.36 -2.46
C GLY A 69 3.99 8.28 -3.11
N VAL A 70 3.78 9.20 -4.05
CA VAL A 70 2.53 9.26 -4.81
C VAL A 70 2.79 8.67 -6.18
N VAL A 71 1.88 7.80 -6.63
CA VAL A 71 1.96 7.21 -7.96
C VAL A 71 1.20 8.13 -8.91
N LEU A 72 1.91 8.76 -9.81
CA LEU A 72 1.33 9.76 -10.69
C LEU A 72 0.86 9.18 -12.01
N GLU A 73 1.41 8.04 -12.42
CA GLU A 73 1.07 7.43 -13.69
C GLU A 73 0.96 5.93 -13.51
N GLU A 74 0.18 5.32 -14.39
CA GLU A 74 0.04 3.88 -14.35
C GLU A 74 1.39 3.23 -14.60
N PRO A 75 1.82 2.29 -13.74
CA PRO A 75 3.12 1.64 -13.92
C PRO A 75 3.16 0.76 -15.16
N ASP A 76 4.33 0.65 -15.76
CA ASP A 76 4.52 -0.21 -16.92
C ASP A 76 4.76 -1.67 -16.56
N ASP A 77 5.27 -1.92 -15.38
CA ASP A 77 5.58 -3.28 -14.95
C ASP A 77 4.29 -4.04 -14.65
N PRO A 78 4.09 -5.25 -15.20
CA PRO A 78 2.83 -5.96 -15.01
C PRO A 78 2.46 -6.20 -13.55
N THR A 79 3.43 -6.45 -12.69
CA THR A 79 3.15 -6.66 -11.27
C THR A 79 2.60 -5.40 -10.63
N TYR A 80 3.23 -4.26 -10.92
CA TYR A 80 2.78 -3.00 -10.35
C TYR A 80 1.53 -2.50 -11.04
N GLU A 81 1.34 -2.85 -12.30
CA GLU A 81 0.13 -2.46 -13.00
C GLU A 81 -1.10 -3.12 -12.37
N ALA A 82 -0.99 -4.42 -12.06
CA ALA A 82 -2.09 -5.11 -11.40
C ALA A 82 -2.35 -4.53 -10.02
N ALA A 83 -1.28 -4.22 -9.28
CA ALA A 83 -1.44 -3.61 -7.95
C ALA A 83 -2.06 -2.23 -8.06
N TYR A 84 -1.70 -1.48 -9.07
CA TYR A 84 -2.26 -0.15 -9.30
C TYR A 84 -3.76 -0.25 -9.55
N GLU A 85 -4.18 -1.22 -10.33
CA GLU A 85 -5.60 -1.39 -10.60
C GLU A 85 -6.38 -1.81 -9.36
N ASP A 86 -5.77 -2.67 -8.53
CA ASP A 86 -6.40 -3.01 -7.27
C ASP A 86 -6.56 -1.78 -6.38
N ALA A 87 -5.53 -0.93 -6.37
CA ALA A 87 -5.59 0.29 -5.57
C ALA A 87 -6.68 1.22 -6.08
N LEU A 88 -6.82 1.32 -7.39
CA LEU A 88 -7.89 2.14 -7.96
C LEU A 88 -9.27 1.63 -7.57
N ALA A 89 -9.38 0.33 -7.39
CA ALA A 89 -10.64 -0.28 -6.98
C ALA A 89 -10.90 -0.15 -5.48
N GLY A 90 -9.97 0.46 -4.74
CA GLY A 90 -10.15 0.68 -3.31
C GLY A 90 -9.52 -0.40 -2.45
N GLU A 91 -8.75 -1.30 -3.05
CA GLU A 91 -8.11 -2.37 -2.30
C GLU A 91 -6.68 -2.01 -1.99
N VAL A 92 -6.12 -2.70 -1.01
CA VAL A 92 -4.71 -2.53 -0.67
C VAL A 92 -3.94 -3.68 -1.28
N ALA A 93 -3.03 -3.35 -2.21
CA ALA A 93 -2.24 -4.37 -2.89
C ALA A 93 -0.88 -4.45 -2.21
N VAL A 94 -0.51 -5.64 -1.77
CA VAL A 94 0.76 -5.88 -1.09
C VAL A 94 1.60 -6.78 -1.99
N ILE A 95 2.78 -6.27 -2.37
CA ILE A 95 3.72 -7.02 -3.18
C ILE A 95 4.89 -7.40 -2.30
N ALA A 96 5.08 -8.71 -2.12
CA ALA A 96 6.19 -9.20 -1.33
C ALA A 96 7.34 -9.53 -2.27
N ILE A 97 8.49 -8.91 -2.02
CA ILE A 97 9.67 -9.09 -2.85
C ILE A 97 10.59 -10.05 -2.13
N ARG A 98 10.86 -11.17 -2.76
CA ARG A 98 11.75 -12.13 -2.16
C ARG A 98 13.12 -12.02 -2.77
N ALA A 99 14.11 -12.09 -1.94
CA ALA A 99 15.49 -12.00 -2.41
C ALA A 99 15.94 -13.32 -3.01
#